data_673c73d8fdf9c6e1c584dc48a4f53536
#
_entry.id   673c73d8fdf9c6e1c584dc48a4f53536
#
_cell.length_a   1.000
_cell.length_b   1.000
_cell.length_c   1.000
_cell.angle_alpha   90.00
_cell.angle_beta   90.00
_cell.angle_gamma   90.00
#
_symmetry.space_group_name_H-M   'P 1'
#
loop_
_entity.id
_entity.type
_entity.pdbx_description
1 polymer ?
#
loop_
_entity_poly.entity_id
_entity_poly.type
_entity_poly.pdbx_seq_one_letter_code
_entity_poly.pdbx_strand_id
1 'polypeptide(L)'
;MTVSIPDRHRSHQVGGTPDTEHATDPMRPVGSAGSSGRIGPNAVSQTLSALDALHGHTCAVTVFEKAGLAPWLESPPETMVDEQAVATLHRTIREHFAFETAQLLMADAGRRTGAYILANRIPRPARLLLPRLPAALAGRILLRAISQHAWTFAGSGRFSAQAINGLRRSWDLLLVDNPLARTEQHPQRICAWHTAVFATLFNALLRGSVEVEETACVAAGDDGCRFRVTCP
;
A
#
# COMPACT_ATOMS: atom_id res chain seq x y z
N MET A 1 -82.81 -3.32 -2.06
CA MET A 1 -83.25 -1.91 -1.92
C MET A 1 -82.05 -1.07 -1.96
N THR A 2 -81.78 -0.55 -3.15
CA THR A 2 -81.82 0.80 -3.69
C THR A 2 -81.40 1.86 -2.68
N VAL A 3 -80.30 2.64 -2.94
CA VAL A 3 -80.22 3.99 -3.50
C VAL A 3 -78.82 4.51 -3.30
N SER A 4 -78.02 4.72 -4.33
CA SER A 4 -77.72 5.98 -5.10
C SER A 4 -76.84 7.02 -4.41
N ILE A 5 -75.86 7.37 -5.13
CA ILE A 5 -74.76 8.37 -5.14
C ILE A 5 -75.31 9.80 -5.02
N PRO A 6 -74.53 10.85 -4.59
CA PRO A 6 -73.64 11.48 -5.51
C PRO A 6 -72.30 12.06 -4.97
N ASP A 7 -71.47 12.25 -5.94
CA ASP A 7 -70.26 12.98 -6.20
C ASP A 7 -70.14 14.38 -5.56
N ARG A 8 -68.92 14.76 -5.09
CA ARG A 8 -68.41 16.13 -5.22
C ARG A 8 -66.90 16.21 -5.04
N HIS A 9 -66.26 16.66 -6.06
CA HIS A 9 -64.92 17.23 -6.13
C HIS A 9 -64.54 18.14 -4.96
N ARG A 10 -63.32 18.01 -4.46
CA ARG A 10 -62.44 19.14 -4.13
C ARG A 10 -61.00 18.74 -4.07
N SER A 11 -60.23 19.36 -4.95
CA SER A 11 -58.78 19.46 -4.97
C SER A 11 -58.25 20.16 -3.70
N HIS A 12 -57.20 19.63 -3.06
CA HIS A 12 -56.20 20.46 -2.40
C HIS A 12 -54.84 19.76 -2.46
N GLN A 13 -53.93 20.58 -2.91
CA GLN A 13 -52.49 20.34 -3.05
C GLN A 13 -51.81 20.28 -1.68
N VAL A 14 -50.56 19.73 -1.77
CA VAL A 14 -49.34 20.11 -1.05
C VAL A 14 -49.09 19.39 0.29
N GLY A 15 -47.99 18.67 0.29
CA GLY A 15 -47.29 18.18 1.49
C GLY A 15 -46.17 17.24 1.08
N GLY A 16 -45.12 17.78 0.43
CA GLY A 16 -43.88 17.05 0.21
C GLY A 16 -43.20 16.81 1.56
N THR A 17 -42.87 15.56 1.83
CA THR A 17 -41.92 15.19 2.88
C THR A 17 -40.51 15.44 2.41
N PRO A 18 -39.62 15.99 3.24
CA PRO A 18 -38.25 16.27 2.84
C PRO A 18 -37.45 14.96 2.75
N ASP A 19 -36.74 14.84 1.66
CA ASP A 19 -35.69 13.86 1.44
C ASP A 19 -34.67 13.89 2.59
N THR A 20 -34.42 12.73 3.13
CA THR A 20 -33.27 12.50 4.03
C THR A 20 -32.00 12.74 3.23
N GLU A 21 -31.40 13.91 3.40
CA GLU A 21 -30.06 14.23 2.94
C GLU A 21 -29.08 13.16 3.48
N HIS A 22 -28.56 12.40 2.56
CA HIS A 22 -27.35 11.61 2.77
C HIS A 22 -26.23 12.59 3.10
N ALA A 23 -25.79 12.59 4.35
CA ALA A 23 -24.61 13.30 4.80
C ALA A 23 -23.42 12.82 3.97
N THR A 24 -23.01 13.62 3.01
CA THR A 24 -21.77 13.44 2.26
C THR A 24 -20.62 13.69 3.21
N ASP A 25 -19.83 12.67 3.46
CA ASP A 25 -18.52 12.73 4.13
C ASP A 25 -17.60 13.70 3.36
N PRO A 26 -17.17 14.84 3.94
CA PRO A 26 -16.41 15.87 3.23
C PRO A 26 -14.92 15.53 3.01
N MET A 27 -14.46 14.30 3.29
CA MET A 27 -13.05 13.93 3.17
C MET A 27 -12.75 12.84 2.14
N ARG A 28 -13.64 12.58 1.20
CA ARG A 28 -13.32 11.74 0.05
C ARG A 28 -12.99 12.63 -1.15
N PRO A 29 -11.72 12.74 -1.59
CA PRO A 29 -11.45 13.36 -2.87
C PRO A 29 -12.11 12.51 -3.95
N VAL A 30 -13.07 13.11 -4.64
CA VAL A 30 -13.70 12.53 -5.83
C VAL A 30 -12.59 12.33 -6.84
N GLY A 31 -12.24 11.05 -7.12
CA GLY A 31 -11.26 10.71 -8.12
C GLY A 31 -11.69 11.24 -9.48
N SER A 32 -11.01 12.26 -9.96
CA SER A 32 -11.10 12.67 -11.36
C SER A 32 -10.58 11.52 -12.23
N ALA A 33 -11.36 11.06 -13.17
CA ALA A 33 -10.92 10.14 -14.20
C ALA A 33 -9.67 10.73 -14.88
N GLY A 34 -8.50 10.08 -14.70
CA GLY A 34 -7.27 10.44 -15.39
C GLY A 34 -6.05 10.80 -14.51
N SER A 35 -6.16 10.93 -13.19
CA SER A 35 -4.94 11.10 -12.37
C SER A 35 -4.38 9.72 -11.99
N SER A 36 -3.20 9.37 -12.52
CA SER A 36 -2.42 8.25 -12.02
C SER A 36 -2.16 8.41 -10.51
N GLY A 37 -2.20 7.31 -9.75
CA GLY A 37 -1.84 7.32 -8.35
C GLY A 37 -0.38 7.75 -8.15
N ARG A 38 -0.05 8.20 -6.94
CA ARG A 38 1.31 8.63 -6.61
C ARG A 38 1.87 7.82 -5.46
N ILE A 39 3.16 7.51 -5.54
CA ILE A 39 3.90 6.73 -4.53
C ILE A 39 5.05 7.57 -3.99
N GLY A 40 5.45 7.31 -2.74
CA GLY A 40 6.57 8.01 -2.11
C GLY A 40 7.89 7.79 -2.83
N PRO A 41 8.76 8.81 -2.88
CA PRO A 41 10.01 8.79 -3.66
C PRO A 41 10.99 7.71 -3.20
N ASN A 42 10.86 7.22 -1.96
CA ASN A 42 11.71 6.17 -1.42
C ASN A 42 11.61 4.84 -2.19
N ALA A 43 10.49 4.57 -2.86
CA ALA A 43 10.36 3.41 -3.74
C ALA A 43 11.34 3.47 -4.93
N VAL A 44 11.80 4.65 -5.32
CA VAL A 44 12.82 4.86 -6.35
C VAL A 44 14.20 4.98 -5.73
N SER A 45 14.39 5.93 -4.80
CA SER A 45 15.71 6.25 -4.24
C SER A 45 16.35 5.07 -3.51
N GLN A 46 15.56 4.29 -2.77
CA GLN A 46 16.07 3.12 -2.06
C GLN A 46 16.29 1.93 -3.01
N THR A 47 15.55 1.85 -4.12
CA THR A 47 15.80 0.87 -5.17
C THR A 47 17.09 1.17 -5.92
N LEU A 48 17.37 2.44 -6.25
CA LEU A 48 18.65 2.86 -6.80
C LEU A 48 19.81 2.48 -5.85
N SER A 49 19.68 2.82 -4.57
CA SER A 49 20.70 2.50 -3.57
C SER A 49 20.93 0.99 -3.40
N ALA A 50 19.89 0.17 -3.56
CA ALA A 50 20.03 -1.29 -3.52
C ALA A 50 20.73 -1.83 -4.76
N LEU A 51 20.38 -1.34 -5.95
CA LEU A 51 21.05 -1.68 -7.21
C LEU A 51 22.55 -1.35 -7.15
N ASP A 52 22.89 -0.13 -6.76
CA ASP A 52 24.29 0.33 -6.63
C ASP A 52 25.08 -0.56 -5.66
N ALA A 53 24.48 -0.89 -4.51
CA ALA A 53 25.16 -1.64 -3.47
C ALA A 53 25.37 -3.12 -3.83
N LEU A 54 24.39 -3.75 -4.51
CA LEU A 54 24.41 -5.19 -4.78
C LEU A 54 24.99 -5.54 -6.15
N HIS A 55 24.82 -4.67 -7.15
CA HIS A 55 25.19 -4.95 -8.54
C HIS A 55 26.07 -3.88 -9.18
N GLY A 56 26.37 -2.79 -8.45
CA GLY A 56 27.21 -1.70 -8.90
C GLY A 56 26.49 -0.67 -9.79
N HIS A 57 27.11 0.50 -9.89
CA HIS A 57 26.52 1.66 -10.55
C HIS A 57 26.20 1.44 -12.04
N THR A 58 27.06 0.74 -12.77
CA THR A 58 26.82 0.43 -14.19
C THR A 58 25.52 -0.35 -14.40
N CYS A 59 25.23 -1.31 -13.52
CA CYS A 59 23.99 -2.06 -13.56
C CYS A 59 22.77 -1.18 -13.23
N ALA A 60 22.91 -0.31 -12.24
CA ALA A 60 21.85 0.65 -11.89
C ALA A 60 21.52 1.58 -13.06
N VAL A 61 22.55 2.11 -13.75
CA VAL A 61 22.38 2.92 -14.97
C VAL A 61 21.59 2.13 -16.03
N THR A 62 22.00 0.91 -16.33
CA THR A 62 21.35 0.06 -17.34
C THR A 62 19.85 -0.18 -17.01
N VAL A 63 19.53 -0.45 -15.75
CA VAL A 63 18.14 -0.68 -15.32
C VAL A 63 17.31 0.60 -15.41
N PHE A 64 17.84 1.72 -14.94
CA PHE A 64 17.14 3.00 -14.98
C PHE A 64 16.93 3.53 -16.40
N GLU A 65 17.90 3.35 -17.29
CA GLU A 65 17.77 3.69 -18.72
C GLU A 65 16.68 2.84 -19.38
N LYS A 66 16.67 1.52 -19.16
CA LYS A 66 15.64 0.61 -19.67
C LYS A 66 14.23 0.95 -19.12
N ALA A 67 14.15 1.42 -17.89
CA ALA A 67 12.90 1.86 -17.29
C ALA A 67 12.45 3.27 -17.77
N GLY A 68 13.27 3.98 -18.57
CA GLY A 68 13.01 5.35 -18.99
C GLY A 68 13.16 6.37 -17.86
N LEU A 69 13.96 6.06 -16.84
CA LEU A 69 14.11 6.84 -15.61
C LEU A 69 15.56 7.38 -15.43
N ALA A 70 16.34 7.43 -16.51
CA ALA A 70 17.72 7.91 -16.49
C ALA A 70 17.91 9.27 -15.78
N PRO A 71 17.03 10.28 -15.90
CA PRO A 71 17.16 11.53 -15.17
C PRO A 71 17.19 11.38 -13.64
N TRP A 72 16.62 10.32 -13.10
CA TRP A 72 16.60 10.04 -11.66
C TRP A 72 17.89 9.42 -11.11
N LEU A 73 18.85 9.11 -11.96
CA LEU A 73 20.20 8.72 -11.55
C LEU A 73 20.97 9.91 -10.97
N GLU A 74 20.87 11.07 -11.63
CA GLU A 74 21.55 12.29 -11.19
C GLU A 74 20.71 13.08 -10.17
N SER A 75 19.38 13.09 -10.34
CA SER A 75 18.45 13.83 -9.51
C SER A 75 17.30 12.93 -9.05
N PRO A 76 17.52 12.07 -8.04
CA PRO A 76 16.49 11.23 -7.49
C PRO A 76 15.29 12.05 -7.00
N PRO A 77 14.05 11.57 -7.15
CA PRO A 77 12.87 12.33 -6.77
C PRO A 77 12.81 12.56 -5.25
N GLU A 78 12.47 13.79 -4.86
CA GLU A 78 12.26 14.18 -3.46
C GLU A 78 10.79 14.25 -3.07
N THR A 79 9.89 14.31 -4.05
CA THR A 79 8.43 14.38 -3.87
C THR A 79 7.76 13.10 -4.36
N MET A 80 6.45 13.00 -4.13
CA MET A 80 5.64 11.88 -4.63
C MET A 80 5.77 11.75 -6.14
N VAL A 81 5.97 10.52 -6.62
CA VAL A 81 6.14 10.16 -8.03
C VAL A 81 4.94 9.42 -8.59
N ASP A 82 4.80 9.40 -9.90
CA ASP A 82 3.80 8.59 -10.59
C ASP A 82 3.99 7.10 -10.26
N GLU A 83 2.93 6.42 -9.85
CA GLU A 83 2.98 4.99 -9.55
C GLU A 83 3.39 4.14 -10.74
N GLN A 84 3.06 4.58 -11.98
CA GLN A 84 3.44 3.85 -13.19
C GLN A 84 4.95 3.85 -13.42
N ALA A 85 5.63 4.94 -13.08
CA ALA A 85 7.09 5.01 -13.15
C ALA A 85 7.73 4.03 -12.17
N VAL A 86 7.21 3.93 -10.94
CA VAL A 86 7.68 2.96 -9.93
C VAL A 86 7.37 1.53 -10.38
N ALA A 87 6.16 1.27 -10.88
CA ALA A 87 5.77 -0.04 -11.42
C ALA A 87 6.70 -0.47 -12.56
N THR A 88 7.01 0.46 -13.48
CA THR A 88 7.93 0.20 -14.59
C THR A 88 9.33 -0.14 -14.09
N LEU A 89 9.86 0.59 -13.10
CA LEU A 89 11.17 0.30 -12.50
C LEU A 89 11.19 -1.11 -11.89
N HIS A 90 10.18 -1.46 -11.10
CA HIS A 90 10.09 -2.78 -10.46
C HIS A 90 9.96 -3.91 -11.47
N ARG A 91 9.16 -3.72 -12.54
CA ARG A 91 9.03 -4.67 -13.63
C ARG A 91 10.36 -4.82 -14.37
N THR A 92 11.03 -3.72 -14.74
CA THR A 92 12.34 -3.75 -15.43
C THR A 92 13.38 -4.54 -14.63
N ILE A 93 13.37 -4.42 -13.29
CA ILE A 93 14.25 -5.21 -12.43
C ILE A 93 13.92 -6.71 -12.57
N ARG A 94 12.64 -7.10 -12.52
CA ARG A 94 12.23 -8.51 -12.68
C ARG A 94 12.53 -9.07 -14.06
N GLU A 95 12.49 -8.24 -15.08
CA GLU A 95 12.87 -8.63 -16.46
C GLU A 95 14.39 -8.70 -16.67
N HIS A 96 15.14 -7.92 -15.89
CA HIS A 96 16.61 -7.85 -16.05
C HIS A 96 17.35 -8.95 -15.30
N PHE A 97 16.83 -9.40 -14.17
CA PHE A 97 17.46 -10.39 -13.31
C PHE A 97 16.67 -11.72 -13.28
N ALA A 98 17.36 -12.81 -12.94
CA ALA A 98 16.68 -14.05 -12.55
C ALA A 98 15.76 -13.77 -11.35
N PHE A 99 14.66 -14.51 -11.24
CA PHE A 99 13.60 -14.26 -10.26
C PHE A 99 14.14 -14.10 -8.83
N GLU A 100 14.96 -15.05 -8.36
CA GLU A 100 15.50 -15.03 -6.99
C GLU A 100 16.38 -13.79 -6.75
N THR A 101 17.17 -13.41 -7.76
CA THR A 101 18.02 -12.20 -7.67
C THR A 101 17.18 -10.93 -7.60
N ALA A 102 16.14 -10.84 -8.44
CA ALA A 102 15.19 -9.73 -8.38
C ALA A 102 14.48 -9.65 -7.03
N GLN A 103 14.03 -10.78 -6.47
CA GLN A 103 13.40 -10.83 -5.16
C GLN A 103 14.34 -10.37 -4.03
N LEU A 104 15.60 -10.81 -4.04
CA LEU A 104 16.61 -10.39 -3.06
C LEU A 104 16.90 -8.89 -3.16
N LEU A 105 17.04 -8.37 -4.37
CA LEU A 105 17.23 -6.95 -4.63
C LEU A 105 16.04 -6.12 -4.14
N MET A 106 14.82 -6.53 -4.49
CA MET A 106 13.60 -5.85 -4.07
C MET A 106 13.39 -5.91 -2.56
N ALA A 107 13.75 -7.03 -1.92
CA ALA A 107 13.74 -7.13 -0.48
C ALA A 107 14.78 -6.20 0.17
N ASP A 108 15.97 -6.03 -0.42
CA ASP A 108 16.97 -5.06 0.07
C ASP A 108 16.47 -3.62 -0.06
N ALA A 109 15.91 -3.26 -1.21
CA ALA A 109 15.28 -1.95 -1.43
C ALA A 109 14.15 -1.69 -0.42
N GLY A 110 13.33 -2.71 -0.14
CA GLY A 110 12.28 -2.64 0.88
C GLY A 110 12.83 -2.45 2.29
N ARG A 111 13.88 -3.17 2.69
CA ARG A 111 14.56 -2.97 3.99
C ARG A 111 15.10 -1.55 4.13
N ARG A 112 15.77 -1.03 3.11
CA ARG A 112 16.28 0.37 3.08
C ARG A 112 15.14 1.37 3.21
N THR A 113 14.04 1.16 2.50
CA THR A 113 12.83 1.98 2.61
C THR A 113 12.25 1.96 4.03
N GLY A 114 12.10 0.79 4.62
CA GLY A 114 11.65 0.65 6.01
C GLY A 114 12.58 1.34 7.01
N ALA A 115 13.88 1.20 6.85
CA ALA A 115 14.88 1.87 7.67
C ALA A 115 14.81 3.41 7.52
N TYR A 116 14.64 3.92 6.31
CA TYR A 116 14.43 5.35 6.07
C TYR A 116 13.16 5.86 6.77
N ILE A 117 12.04 5.14 6.67
CA ILE A 117 10.78 5.50 7.33
C ILE A 117 10.99 5.54 8.85
N LEU A 118 11.62 4.53 9.42
CA LEU A 118 11.96 4.49 10.85
C LEU A 118 12.79 5.70 11.27
N ALA A 119 13.83 6.03 10.52
CA ALA A 119 14.73 7.12 10.86
C ALA A 119 14.08 8.51 10.74
N ASN A 120 13.30 8.73 9.68
CA ASN A 120 12.90 10.06 9.23
C ASN A 120 11.40 10.37 9.38
N ARG A 121 10.53 9.36 9.46
CA ARG A 121 9.07 9.54 9.48
C ARG A 121 8.39 9.13 10.78
N ILE A 122 9.05 8.26 11.57
CA ILE A 122 8.48 7.82 12.86
C ILE A 122 9.12 8.64 14.00
N PRO A 123 8.32 9.36 14.80
CA PRO A 123 8.83 10.16 15.90
C PRO A 123 9.65 9.33 16.89
N ARG A 124 10.75 9.91 17.41
CA ARG A 124 11.61 9.25 18.40
C ARG A 124 10.85 8.66 19.59
N PRO A 125 9.87 9.35 20.20
CA PRO A 125 9.10 8.76 21.31
C PRO A 125 8.36 7.47 20.89
N ALA A 126 7.76 7.44 19.70
CA ALA A 126 7.08 6.23 19.21
C ALA A 126 8.04 5.05 19.04
N ARG A 127 9.24 5.28 18.49
CA ARG A 127 10.29 4.25 18.37
C ARG A 127 10.77 3.70 19.70
N LEU A 128 10.75 4.51 20.74
CA LEU A 128 11.18 4.11 22.10
C LEU A 128 10.06 3.41 22.88
N LEU A 129 8.81 3.85 22.70
CA LEU A 129 7.68 3.38 23.50
C LEU A 129 7.01 2.13 22.91
N LEU A 130 6.80 2.07 21.60
CA LEU A 130 6.09 0.95 20.97
C LEU A 130 6.70 -0.42 21.30
N PRO A 131 8.04 -0.63 21.26
CA PRO A 131 8.62 -1.92 21.58
C PRO A 131 8.47 -2.32 23.06
N ARG A 132 8.07 -1.39 23.93
CA ARG A 132 7.83 -1.66 25.36
C ARG A 132 6.40 -2.05 25.66
N LEU A 133 5.48 -1.81 24.72
CA LEU A 133 4.07 -2.17 24.87
C LEU A 133 3.85 -3.67 24.59
N PRO A 134 2.76 -4.26 25.11
CA PRO A 134 2.30 -5.57 24.65
C PRO A 134 2.14 -5.59 23.12
N ALA A 135 2.63 -6.65 22.47
CA ALA A 135 2.68 -6.73 21.00
C ALA A 135 1.30 -6.49 20.32
N ALA A 136 0.21 -6.97 20.96
CA ALA A 136 -1.14 -6.73 20.44
C ALA A 136 -1.53 -5.25 20.43
N LEU A 137 -1.11 -4.47 21.44
CA LEU A 137 -1.38 -3.04 21.51
C LEU A 137 -0.47 -2.25 20.55
N ALA A 138 0.83 -2.53 20.57
CA ALA A 138 1.80 -1.93 19.66
C ALA A 138 1.41 -2.20 18.19
N GLY A 139 1.01 -3.43 17.87
CA GLY A 139 0.54 -3.83 16.55
C GLY A 139 -0.69 -3.04 16.09
N ARG A 140 -1.70 -2.85 16.94
CA ARG A 140 -2.88 -2.03 16.61
C ARG A 140 -2.51 -0.56 16.33
N ILE A 141 -1.62 0.01 17.13
CA ILE A 141 -1.15 1.39 16.93
C ILE A 141 -0.39 1.49 15.61
N LEU A 142 0.53 0.57 15.35
CA LEU A 142 1.31 0.54 14.12
C LEU A 142 0.42 0.35 12.88
N LEU A 143 -0.52 -0.58 12.92
CA LEU A 143 -1.46 -0.81 11.81
C LEU A 143 -2.30 0.43 11.51
N ARG A 144 -2.79 1.11 12.55
CA ARG A 144 -3.51 2.37 12.37
C ARG A 144 -2.63 3.44 11.70
N ALA A 145 -1.39 3.57 12.14
CA ALA A 145 -0.44 4.50 11.52
C ALA A 145 -0.13 4.14 10.06
N ILE A 146 0.11 2.85 9.77
CA ILE A 146 0.33 2.38 8.39
C ILE A 146 -0.90 2.69 7.52
N SER A 147 -2.12 2.38 8.00
CA SER A 147 -3.36 2.65 7.25
C SER A 147 -3.56 4.15 6.97
N GLN A 148 -3.24 5.02 7.92
CA GLN A 148 -3.33 6.47 7.72
C GLN A 148 -2.33 7.00 6.68
N HIS A 149 -1.21 6.31 6.46
CA HIS A 149 -0.17 6.68 5.51
C HIS A 149 -0.12 5.77 4.28
N ALA A 150 -1.13 4.91 4.10
CA ALA A 150 -1.15 3.92 3.01
C ALA A 150 -1.04 4.57 1.61
N TRP A 151 -1.56 5.78 1.44
CA TRP A 151 -1.45 6.55 0.21
C TRP A 151 0.00 6.74 -0.27
N THR A 152 1.00 6.63 0.61
CA THR A 152 2.41 6.78 0.23
C THR A 152 3.00 5.55 -0.46
N PHE A 153 2.37 4.38 -0.36
CA PHE A 153 2.84 3.14 -0.97
C PHE A 153 1.76 2.40 -1.77
N ALA A 154 0.50 2.65 -1.47
CA ALA A 154 -0.63 2.03 -2.15
C ALA A 154 -0.99 2.73 -3.47
N GLY A 155 -0.57 3.98 -3.66
CA GLY A 155 -0.90 4.77 -4.85
C GLY A 155 -2.42 4.85 -5.04
N SER A 156 -2.91 4.42 -6.21
CA SER A 156 -4.33 4.29 -6.51
C SER A 156 -4.97 3.03 -5.93
N GLY A 157 -4.18 2.10 -5.38
CA GLY A 157 -4.68 0.89 -4.73
C GLY A 157 -5.33 1.17 -3.38
N ARG A 158 -5.98 0.16 -2.80
CA ARG A 158 -6.67 0.26 -1.52
C ARG A 158 -6.00 -0.66 -0.50
N PHE A 159 -5.54 -0.06 0.60
CA PHE A 159 -4.92 -0.79 1.71
C PHE A 159 -5.90 -0.97 2.86
N SER A 160 -5.90 -2.17 3.42
CA SER A 160 -6.59 -2.49 4.68
C SER A 160 -5.74 -3.42 5.53
N ALA A 161 -5.98 -3.39 6.85
CA ALA A 161 -5.26 -4.23 7.80
C ALA A 161 -6.19 -4.68 8.91
N GLN A 162 -6.12 -5.96 9.29
CA GLN A 162 -6.97 -6.53 10.33
C GLN A 162 -6.22 -7.55 11.19
N ALA A 163 -6.64 -7.70 12.44
CA ALA A 163 -6.17 -8.78 13.30
C ALA A 163 -6.79 -10.11 12.86
N ILE A 164 -6.02 -11.18 12.93
CA ILE A 164 -6.53 -12.52 12.65
C ILE A 164 -7.23 -13.05 13.89
N ASN A 165 -8.53 -13.41 13.75
CA ASN A 165 -9.32 -13.97 14.83
C ASN A 165 -8.70 -15.29 15.33
N GLY A 166 -8.61 -15.43 16.67
CA GLY A 166 -8.00 -16.60 17.30
C GLY A 166 -6.47 -16.57 17.42
N LEU A 167 -5.79 -15.67 16.71
CA LEU A 167 -4.33 -15.51 16.78
C LEU A 167 -3.97 -14.15 17.39
N ARG A 168 -3.59 -14.15 18.68
CA ARG A 168 -3.45 -12.89 19.46
C ARG A 168 -2.40 -11.92 18.95
N ARG A 169 -1.46 -12.36 18.11
CA ARG A 169 -0.31 -11.55 17.64
C ARG A 169 -0.06 -11.76 16.15
N SER A 170 -1.15 -11.85 15.39
CA SER A 170 -1.08 -12.01 13.94
C SER A 170 -2.06 -11.08 13.24
N TRP A 171 -1.63 -10.54 12.12
CA TRP A 171 -2.41 -9.59 11.32
C TRP A 171 -2.29 -9.92 9.84
N ASP A 172 -3.37 -9.67 9.10
CA ASP A 172 -3.37 -9.66 7.64
C ASP A 172 -3.40 -8.21 7.15
N LEU A 173 -2.48 -7.89 6.25
CA LEU A 173 -2.42 -6.65 5.48
C LEU A 173 -2.86 -6.98 4.07
N LEU A 174 -3.81 -6.24 3.52
CA LEU A 174 -4.33 -6.45 2.17
C LEU A 174 -4.17 -5.17 1.36
N LEU A 175 -3.58 -5.29 0.18
CA LEU A 175 -3.45 -4.25 -0.83
C LEU A 175 -4.18 -4.70 -2.10
N VAL A 176 -5.39 -4.18 -2.30
CA VAL A 176 -6.21 -4.42 -3.50
C VAL A 176 -5.78 -3.43 -4.58
N ASP A 177 -5.76 -3.87 -5.83
CA ASP A 177 -5.31 -3.08 -6.98
C ASP A 177 -3.87 -2.54 -6.81
N ASN A 178 -2.95 -3.37 -6.27
CA ASN A 178 -1.56 -2.96 -6.05
C ASN A 178 -0.91 -2.47 -7.35
N PRO A 179 -0.58 -1.17 -7.48
CA PRO A 179 -0.06 -0.60 -8.72
C PRO A 179 1.28 -1.20 -9.15
N LEU A 180 2.07 -1.74 -8.20
CA LEU A 180 3.38 -2.31 -8.48
C LEU A 180 3.33 -3.77 -8.97
N ALA A 181 2.12 -4.37 -9.04
CA ALA A 181 1.95 -5.77 -9.41
C ALA A 181 0.76 -6.05 -10.32
N ARG A 182 -0.28 -5.19 -10.33
CA ARG A 182 -1.56 -5.44 -11.02
C ARG A 182 -1.48 -5.55 -12.54
N THR A 183 -0.42 -5.04 -13.16
CA THR A 183 -0.22 -5.10 -14.62
C THR A 183 0.69 -6.26 -15.04
N GLU A 184 1.12 -7.07 -14.09
CA GLU A 184 2.00 -8.20 -14.34
C GLU A 184 1.27 -9.53 -14.17
N GLN A 185 1.76 -10.56 -14.86
CA GLN A 185 1.35 -11.95 -14.69
C GLN A 185 2.59 -12.77 -14.40
N HIS A 186 2.62 -13.40 -13.25
CA HIS A 186 3.77 -14.17 -12.79
C HIS A 186 3.29 -15.37 -11.95
N PRO A 187 3.86 -16.58 -12.12
CA PRO A 187 3.41 -17.76 -11.37
C PRO A 187 3.74 -17.71 -9.87
N GLN A 188 4.62 -16.81 -9.47
CA GLN A 188 5.06 -16.63 -8.09
C GLN A 188 4.68 -15.24 -7.58
N ARG A 189 4.67 -15.06 -6.26
CA ARG A 189 4.44 -13.76 -5.61
C ARG A 189 5.64 -12.85 -5.82
N ILE A 190 5.39 -11.58 -6.13
CA ILE A 190 6.43 -10.63 -6.58
C ILE A 190 6.58 -9.40 -5.69
N CYS A 191 5.87 -9.32 -4.56
CA CYS A 191 5.84 -8.11 -3.73
C CYS A 191 6.91 -8.10 -2.62
N ALA A 192 8.11 -8.63 -2.88
CA ALA A 192 9.21 -8.68 -1.92
C ALA A 192 9.56 -7.32 -1.31
N TRP A 193 9.41 -6.24 -2.08
CA TRP A 193 9.62 -4.87 -1.57
C TRP A 193 8.65 -4.53 -0.44
N HIS A 194 7.35 -4.73 -0.63
CA HIS A 194 6.34 -4.47 0.41
C HIS A 194 6.56 -5.36 1.63
N THR A 195 6.79 -6.66 1.40
CA THR A 195 7.08 -7.64 2.47
C THR A 195 8.23 -7.16 3.34
N ALA A 196 9.32 -6.72 2.72
CA ALA A 196 10.50 -6.25 3.45
C ALA A 196 10.29 -4.91 4.15
N VAL A 197 9.53 -3.98 3.57
CA VAL A 197 9.13 -2.72 4.25
C VAL A 197 8.36 -3.05 5.52
N PHE A 198 7.31 -3.87 5.42
CA PHE A 198 6.50 -4.26 6.58
C PHE A 198 7.34 -5.01 7.63
N ALA A 199 8.13 -6.00 7.21
CA ALA A 199 9.01 -6.74 8.11
C ALA A 199 9.95 -5.81 8.89
N THR A 200 10.55 -4.83 8.23
CA THR A 200 11.45 -3.86 8.87
C THR A 200 10.73 -3.01 9.90
N LEU A 201 9.53 -2.50 9.57
CA LEU A 201 8.74 -1.67 10.48
C LEU A 201 8.26 -2.47 11.70
N PHE A 202 7.71 -3.65 11.47
CA PHE A 202 7.17 -4.48 12.55
C PHE A 202 8.27 -5.00 13.48
N ASN A 203 9.42 -5.46 12.95
CA ASN A 203 10.55 -5.90 13.77
C ASN A 203 11.16 -4.78 14.62
N ALA A 204 11.17 -3.55 14.12
CA ALA A 204 11.71 -2.41 14.87
C ALA A 204 10.75 -1.88 15.95
N LEU A 205 9.44 -2.03 15.75
CA LEU A 205 8.41 -1.36 16.56
C LEU A 205 7.60 -2.31 17.44
N LEU A 206 7.71 -3.62 17.24
CA LEU A 206 7.12 -4.62 18.13
C LEU A 206 8.19 -5.34 18.91
N ARG A 207 7.82 -5.82 20.10
CA ARG A 207 8.69 -6.65 20.92
C ARG A 207 8.71 -8.10 20.40
N GLY A 208 9.89 -8.64 20.19
CA GLY A 208 10.11 -10.00 19.70
C GLY A 208 10.44 -10.05 18.22
N SER A 209 10.69 -11.25 17.72
CA SER A 209 10.87 -11.51 16.30
C SER A 209 9.51 -11.44 15.60
N VAL A 210 9.44 -10.79 14.44
CA VAL A 210 8.22 -10.71 13.63
C VAL A 210 8.53 -11.26 12.26
N GLU A 211 7.73 -12.21 11.81
CA GLU A 211 7.77 -12.74 10.46
C GLU A 211 6.69 -12.07 9.61
N VAL A 212 7.05 -11.71 8.37
CA VAL A 212 6.10 -11.18 7.38
C VAL A 212 6.24 -11.99 6.12
N GLU A 213 5.15 -12.59 5.69
CA GLU A 213 5.06 -13.41 4.49
C GLU A 213 4.02 -12.84 3.53
N GLU A 214 4.36 -12.74 2.24
CA GLU A 214 3.37 -12.53 1.20
C GLU A 214 2.59 -13.84 0.98
N THR A 215 1.28 -13.85 1.25
CA THR A 215 0.45 -15.07 1.15
C THR A 215 -0.44 -15.10 -0.08
N ALA A 216 -0.65 -13.95 -0.74
CA ALA A 216 -1.37 -13.81 -2.01
C ALA A 216 -0.80 -12.64 -2.81
N CYS A 217 -0.86 -12.70 -4.14
CA CYS A 217 -0.33 -11.67 -5.05
C CYS A 217 -1.21 -11.51 -6.28
N VAL A 218 -1.61 -10.28 -6.60
CA VAL A 218 -2.41 -9.99 -7.78
C VAL A 218 -1.73 -10.44 -9.08
N ALA A 219 -0.41 -10.38 -9.16
CA ALA A 219 0.34 -10.88 -10.33
C ALA A 219 0.27 -12.40 -10.48
N ALA A 220 0.00 -13.13 -9.39
CA ALA A 220 -0.19 -14.59 -9.42
C ALA A 220 -1.66 -15.00 -9.63
N GLY A 221 -2.56 -14.03 -9.88
CA GLY A 221 -3.98 -14.27 -10.14
C GLY A 221 -4.89 -14.16 -8.91
N ASP A 222 -4.37 -13.72 -7.76
CA ASP A 222 -5.19 -13.49 -6.56
C ASP A 222 -5.94 -12.14 -6.64
N ASP A 223 -6.97 -11.96 -5.81
CA ASP A 223 -7.79 -10.74 -5.75
C ASP A 223 -7.04 -9.50 -5.23
N GLY A 224 -5.82 -9.69 -4.69
CA GLY A 224 -4.98 -8.64 -4.15
C GLY A 224 -3.70 -9.19 -3.54
N CYS A 225 -2.79 -8.31 -3.17
CA CYS A 225 -1.56 -8.69 -2.47
C CYS A 225 -1.83 -8.74 -0.96
N ARG A 226 -1.62 -9.90 -0.36
CA ARG A 226 -1.85 -10.13 1.08
C ARG A 226 -0.54 -10.45 1.79
N PHE A 227 -0.33 -9.79 2.91
CA PHE A 227 0.86 -9.98 3.74
C PHE A 227 0.44 -10.40 5.13
N ARG A 228 0.88 -11.58 5.56
CA ARG A 228 0.66 -12.08 6.90
C ARG A 228 1.81 -11.68 7.81
N VAL A 229 1.46 -11.02 8.90
CA VAL A 229 2.40 -10.64 9.96
C VAL A 229 2.16 -11.55 11.15
N THR A 230 3.20 -12.25 11.61
CA THR A 230 3.15 -13.16 12.75
C THR A 230 4.23 -12.77 13.75
N CYS A 231 3.82 -12.60 15.01
CA CYS A 231 4.71 -12.35 16.11
C CYS A 231 4.63 -13.58 17.05
N PRO A 232 5.62 -14.48 17.05
CA PRO A 232 5.64 -15.70 17.84
C PRO A 232 5.68 -15.45 19.37
#